data_1428b11e22baeb774b42bddefc9b80ff
#
_entry.id   1428b11e22baeb774b42bddefc9b80ff
#
_cell.length_a   1.000
_cell.length_b   1.000
_cell.length_c   1.000
_cell.angle_alpha   90.00
_cell.angle_beta   90.00
_cell.angle_gamma   90.00
#
_symmetry.space_group_name_H-M   'P 1'
#
loop_
_entity.id
_entity.type
_entity.pdbx_description
1 polymer ?
#
loop_
_entity_poly.entity_id
_entity_poly.type
_entity_poly.pdbx_seq_one_letter_code
_entity_poly.pdbx_strand_id
1 'polypeptide(L)'
;MKKIFAILAFAAMTLTASAQGLKTFDCKMFSCQYPANFEAQEQWLDEAFNAKVEDGIEFMELSLGEYGKDMTPAEMKKYSESVKYLIERSMGEPTGWKCGPTTVKGKTFTFRSEGEEEVDDNKVPAVKYSFGILTPKKNIFLGSLKFKKSDEAKYKPLVDKIIASCKEK
;
A
#
# COMPACT_ATOMS: atom_id res chain seq x y z
N MET A 1 12.12 -60.44 17.91
CA MET A 1 12.73 -59.24 17.28
C MET A 1 11.64 -58.42 16.61
N LYS A 2 11.09 -57.42 17.30
CA LYS A 2 10.05 -56.53 16.76
C LYS A 2 10.70 -55.20 16.42
N LYS A 3 10.80 -54.88 15.14
CA LYS A 3 11.30 -53.60 14.65
C LYS A 3 10.19 -52.57 14.77
N ILE A 4 10.37 -51.60 15.70
CA ILE A 4 9.51 -50.45 15.85
C ILE A 4 9.95 -49.44 14.80
N PHE A 5 9.14 -49.24 13.76
CA PHE A 5 9.27 -48.11 12.85
C PHE A 5 8.71 -46.85 13.53
N ALA A 6 9.60 -45.98 13.99
CA ALA A 6 9.23 -44.66 14.39
C ALA A 6 8.96 -43.82 13.11
N ILE A 7 7.70 -43.63 12.78
CA ILE A 7 7.27 -42.69 11.76
C ILE A 7 7.40 -41.31 12.38
N LEU A 8 8.49 -40.59 12.04
CA LEU A 8 8.57 -39.15 12.27
C LEU A 8 7.55 -38.50 11.31
N ALA A 9 6.38 -38.21 11.86
CA ALA A 9 5.47 -37.27 11.24
C ALA A 9 6.11 -35.86 11.31
N PHE A 10 6.80 -35.48 10.27
CA PHE A 10 7.11 -34.08 9.99
C PHE A 10 5.76 -33.40 9.77
N ALA A 11 5.19 -32.85 10.83
CA ALA A 11 4.15 -31.87 10.68
C ALA A 11 4.78 -30.69 9.96
N ALA A 12 4.63 -30.67 8.64
CA ALA A 12 4.77 -29.47 7.86
C ALA A 12 3.75 -28.49 8.48
N MET A 13 4.22 -27.65 9.40
CA MET A 13 3.55 -26.39 9.67
C MET A 13 3.61 -25.61 8.36
N THR A 14 2.66 -25.87 7.49
CA THR A 14 2.25 -24.89 6.52
C THR A 14 1.87 -23.70 7.39
N LEU A 15 2.78 -22.72 7.46
CA LEU A 15 2.40 -21.35 7.76
C LEU A 15 1.30 -21.04 6.74
N THR A 16 0.08 -21.28 7.12
CA THR A 16 -1.05 -20.57 6.55
C THR A 16 -0.74 -19.12 6.89
N ALA A 17 -0.07 -18.43 5.94
CA ALA A 17 -0.19 -17.00 5.86
C ALA A 17 -1.70 -16.78 5.96
N SER A 18 -2.18 -16.45 7.14
CA SER A 18 -3.58 -16.18 7.38
C SER A 18 -3.93 -15.19 6.30
N ALA A 19 -4.83 -15.61 5.41
CA ALA A 19 -5.28 -14.75 4.33
C ALA A 19 -5.90 -13.56 5.06
N GLN A 20 -5.12 -12.52 5.23
CA GLN A 20 -5.54 -11.33 5.91
C GLN A 20 -6.69 -10.80 5.07
N GLY A 21 -7.91 -10.89 5.62
CA GLY A 21 -9.11 -10.47 4.91
C GLY A 21 -8.98 -9.01 4.51
N LEU A 22 -9.72 -8.60 3.51
CA LEU A 22 -9.90 -7.20 3.15
C LEU A 22 -11.28 -6.76 3.64
N LYS A 23 -11.35 -5.53 4.15
CA LYS A 23 -12.60 -4.79 4.41
C LYS A 23 -12.84 -3.84 3.24
N THR A 24 -14.09 -3.46 3.03
CA THR A 24 -14.47 -2.46 2.03
C THR A 24 -14.73 -1.13 2.72
N PHE A 25 -14.09 -0.08 2.23
CA PHE A 25 -14.49 1.30 2.46
C PHE A 25 -15.37 1.75 1.29
N ASP A 26 -16.44 2.45 1.61
CA ASP A 26 -17.40 2.94 0.64
C ASP A 26 -17.90 4.32 1.04
N CYS A 27 -17.66 5.32 0.17
CA CYS A 27 -18.14 6.69 0.36
C CYS A 27 -18.91 7.17 -0.88
N LYS A 28 -19.29 8.44 -0.89
CA LYS A 28 -20.04 9.03 -2.00
C LYS A 28 -19.23 9.05 -3.31
N MET A 29 -17.92 9.31 -3.23
CA MET A 29 -17.06 9.53 -4.41
C MET A 29 -16.42 8.25 -4.92
N PHE A 30 -16.10 7.29 -4.02
CA PHE A 30 -15.39 6.08 -4.40
C PHE A 30 -15.59 4.93 -3.43
N SER A 31 -15.10 3.76 -3.82
CA SER A 31 -14.91 2.61 -2.94
C SER A 31 -13.55 1.99 -3.14
N CYS A 32 -13.00 1.38 -2.08
CA CYS A 32 -11.75 0.62 -2.11
C CYS A 32 -11.76 -0.48 -1.06
N GLN A 33 -10.83 -1.42 -1.17
CA GLN A 33 -10.57 -2.40 -0.12
C GLN A 33 -9.30 -2.04 0.64
N TYR A 34 -9.25 -2.44 1.90
CA TYR A 34 -8.11 -2.21 2.79
C TYR A 34 -7.91 -3.40 3.74
N PRO A 35 -6.72 -3.58 4.35
CA PRO A 35 -6.46 -4.71 5.25
C PRO A 35 -7.43 -4.75 6.42
N ALA A 36 -7.97 -5.95 6.72
CA ALA A 36 -9.04 -6.11 7.72
C ALA A 36 -8.61 -5.79 9.16
N ASN A 37 -7.30 -5.86 9.45
CA ASN A 37 -6.72 -5.48 10.75
C ASN A 37 -6.47 -3.98 10.89
N PHE A 38 -6.65 -3.18 9.83
CA PHE A 38 -6.54 -1.73 9.91
C PHE A 38 -7.87 -1.14 10.38
N GLU A 39 -7.79 -0.07 11.16
CA GLU A 39 -8.94 0.71 11.57
C GLU A 39 -9.04 1.97 10.70
N ALA A 40 -10.22 2.15 10.11
CA ALA A 40 -10.50 3.36 9.34
C ALA A 40 -10.51 4.57 10.28
N GLN A 41 -9.83 5.63 9.87
CA GLN A 41 -9.84 6.90 10.59
C GLN A 41 -11.06 7.72 10.19
N GLU A 42 -11.59 8.54 11.11
CA GLU A 42 -12.62 9.51 10.78
C GLU A 42 -12.17 10.41 9.62
N GLN A 43 -13.08 10.62 8.68
CA GLN A 43 -12.79 11.39 7.48
C GLN A 43 -13.61 12.66 7.46
N TRP A 44 -12.92 13.75 7.17
CA TRP A 44 -13.51 15.07 7.01
C TRP A 44 -13.90 15.37 5.54
N LEU A 45 -13.39 14.53 4.59
CA LEU A 45 -13.56 14.73 3.14
C LEU A 45 -13.96 13.42 2.45
N ASP A 46 -14.98 13.47 1.60
CA ASP A 46 -15.43 12.34 0.77
C ASP A 46 -14.37 11.88 -0.27
N GLU A 47 -13.29 12.64 -0.42
CA GLU A 47 -12.25 12.44 -1.45
C GLU A 47 -11.01 11.71 -0.93
N ALA A 48 -10.92 11.44 0.36
CA ALA A 48 -9.75 10.80 0.97
C ALA A 48 -10.14 9.68 1.93
N PHE A 49 -9.25 8.72 2.10
CA PHE A 49 -9.40 7.58 3.01
C PHE A 49 -8.08 7.27 3.69
N ASN A 50 -8.11 7.08 5.01
CA ASN A 50 -7.00 6.63 5.81
C ASN A 50 -7.43 5.48 6.72
N ALA A 51 -6.53 4.49 6.87
CA ALA A 51 -6.69 3.42 7.83
C ALA A 51 -5.31 3.06 8.42
N LYS A 52 -5.26 2.69 9.69
CA LYS A 52 -4.01 2.37 10.37
C LYS A 52 -4.16 1.29 11.42
N VAL A 53 -3.04 0.71 11.83
CA VAL A 53 -2.92 -0.07 13.06
C VAL A 53 -2.48 0.88 14.19
N GLU A 54 -2.77 0.54 15.43
CA GLU A 54 -2.57 1.38 16.62
C GLU A 54 -1.14 1.92 16.76
N ASP A 55 -0.13 1.13 16.39
CA ASP A 55 1.29 1.52 16.45
C ASP A 55 1.71 2.55 15.36
N GLY A 56 0.79 2.88 14.43
CA GLY A 56 0.97 3.93 13.42
C GLY A 56 1.90 3.62 12.25
N ILE A 57 2.68 2.53 12.28
CA ILE A 57 3.56 2.15 11.16
C ILE A 57 2.75 1.56 10.01
N GLU A 58 1.82 0.66 10.32
CA GLU A 58 0.95 0.03 9.34
C GLU A 58 -0.17 1.01 9.00
N PHE A 59 -0.04 1.64 7.84
CA PHE A 59 -0.88 2.76 7.43
C PHE A 59 -1.22 2.67 5.95
N MET A 60 -2.48 2.85 5.63
CA MET A 60 -2.98 3.00 4.25
C MET A 60 -3.58 4.38 4.09
N GLU A 61 -3.22 5.04 2.99
CA GLU A 61 -3.86 6.27 2.54
C GLU A 61 -4.32 6.11 1.10
N LEU A 62 -5.42 6.75 0.76
CA LEU A 62 -5.96 6.85 -0.59
C LEU A 62 -6.68 8.18 -0.74
N SER A 63 -6.44 8.87 -1.85
CA SER A 63 -7.17 10.06 -2.24
C SER A 63 -7.59 10.00 -3.70
N LEU A 64 -8.74 10.59 -4.02
CA LEU A 64 -9.23 10.80 -5.37
C LEU A 64 -9.13 12.30 -5.68
N GLY A 65 -8.25 12.65 -6.60
CA GLY A 65 -8.07 14.04 -7.03
C GLY A 65 -8.50 14.26 -8.46
N GLU A 66 -9.01 15.46 -8.75
CA GLU A 66 -9.34 15.87 -10.10
C GLU A 66 -8.05 16.09 -10.91
N TYR A 67 -7.95 15.49 -12.10
CA TYR A 67 -6.81 15.66 -13.00
C TYR A 67 -7.22 16.30 -14.34
N GLY A 68 -8.40 15.98 -14.83
CA GLY A 68 -9.06 16.66 -15.96
C GLY A 68 -8.64 16.19 -17.36
N LYS A 69 -7.58 15.34 -17.50
CA LYS A 69 -7.12 14.83 -18.78
C LYS A 69 -6.61 13.39 -18.72
N ASP A 70 -6.52 12.75 -19.89
CA ASP A 70 -5.81 11.48 -20.00
C ASP A 70 -4.29 11.67 -19.89
N MET A 71 -3.63 10.63 -19.41
CA MET A 71 -2.16 10.55 -19.36
C MET A 71 -1.66 9.41 -20.24
N THR A 72 -0.63 9.67 -20.99
CA THR A 72 0.19 8.63 -21.62
C THR A 72 1.02 7.89 -20.56
N PRO A 73 1.54 6.69 -20.85
CA PRO A 73 2.45 6.01 -19.92
C PRO A 73 3.67 6.84 -19.53
N ALA A 74 4.20 7.66 -20.44
CA ALA A 74 5.33 8.56 -20.18
C ALA A 74 4.94 9.69 -19.21
N GLU A 75 3.75 10.28 -19.37
CA GLU A 75 3.23 11.29 -18.42
C GLU A 75 2.95 10.68 -17.05
N MET A 76 2.39 9.46 -16.98
CA MET A 76 2.21 8.75 -15.72
C MET A 76 3.54 8.48 -15.01
N LYS A 77 4.57 8.09 -15.76
CA LYS A 77 5.92 7.92 -15.20
C LYS A 77 6.46 9.25 -14.67
N LYS A 78 6.34 10.33 -15.44
CA LYS A 78 6.75 11.67 -15.00
C LYS A 78 5.99 12.13 -13.75
N TYR A 79 4.69 11.87 -13.69
CA TYR A 79 3.88 12.18 -12.52
C TYR A 79 4.34 11.39 -11.28
N SER A 80 4.67 10.11 -11.45
CA SER A 80 5.21 9.30 -10.35
C SER A 80 6.53 9.83 -9.79
N GLU A 81 7.39 10.46 -10.62
CA GLU A 81 8.63 11.08 -10.14
C GLU A 81 8.34 12.29 -9.22
N SER A 82 7.27 13.04 -9.49
CA SER A 82 6.84 14.11 -8.58
C SER A 82 6.36 13.55 -7.24
N VAL A 83 5.63 12.42 -7.24
CA VAL A 83 5.23 11.74 -6.00
C VAL A 83 6.44 11.22 -5.23
N LYS A 84 7.43 10.64 -5.92
CA LYS A 84 8.68 10.20 -5.29
C LYS A 84 9.43 11.35 -4.64
N TYR A 85 9.52 12.47 -5.34
CA TYR A 85 10.17 13.66 -4.80
C TYR A 85 9.55 14.09 -3.47
N LEU A 86 8.21 14.06 -3.35
CA LEU A 86 7.51 14.39 -2.11
C LEU A 86 7.76 13.37 -0.99
N ILE A 87 7.97 12.10 -1.34
CA ILE A 87 8.31 11.05 -0.37
C ILE A 87 9.75 11.20 0.12
N GLU A 88 10.69 11.47 -0.78
CA GLU A 88 12.11 11.57 -0.48
C GLU A 88 12.51 12.90 0.18
N ARG A 89 11.66 13.93 0.06
CA ARG A 89 11.92 15.27 0.60
C ARG A 89 10.68 15.88 1.25
N SER A 90 10.89 16.40 2.45
CA SER A 90 9.89 17.20 3.18
C SER A 90 10.42 18.62 3.34
N MET A 91 9.68 19.63 2.88
CA MET A 91 10.12 21.03 2.88
C MET A 91 11.50 21.26 2.23
N GLY A 92 11.86 20.42 1.25
CA GLY A 92 13.17 20.47 0.60
C GLY A 92 14.27 19.64 1.26
N GLU A 93 14.08 19.18 2.51
CA GLU A 93 15.04 18.37 3.24
C GLU A 93 14.84 16.86 2.98
N PRO A 94 15.93 16.05 2.96
CA PRO A 94 15.83 14.60 2.81
C PRO A 94 15.05 13.97 3.97
N THR A 95 14.09 13.09 3.65
CA THR A 95 13.30 12.34 4.65
C THR A 95 13.97 11.04 5.11
N GLY A 96 15.04 10.61 4.45
CA GLY A 96 15.62 9.27 4.64
C GLY A 96 14.93 8.16 3.82
N TRP A 97 13.76 8.41 3.25
CA TRP A 97 13.09 7.49 2.34
C TRP A 97 13.78 7.44 0.98
N LYS A 98 13.85 6.25 0.38
CA LYS A 98 14.42 6.02 -0.95
C LYS A 98 13.42 5.30 -1.83
N CYS A 99 13.07 5.91 -2.97
CA CYS A 99 12.13 5.36 -3.92
C CYS A 99 12.83 4.49 -4.97
N GLY A 100 12.25 3.33 -5.23
CA GLY A 100 12.67 2.42 -6.30
C GLY A 100 12.12 2.83 -7.67
N PRO A 101 12.36 1.99 -8.70
CA PRO A 101 11.88 2.25 -10.06
C PRO A 101 10.36 2.22 -10.15
N THR A 102 9.80 3.08 -11.00
CA THR A 102 8.37 3.09 -11.32
C THR A 102 8.03 2.04 -12.37
N THR A 103 7.00 1.25 -12.10
CA THR A 103 6.34 0.38 -13.08
C THR A 103 5.04 1.04 -13.53
N VAL A 104 4.80 1.11 -14.85
CA VAL A 104 3.53 1.59 -15.42
C VAL A 104 2.87 0.44 -16.16
N LYS A 105 1.61 0.15 -15.82
CA LYS A 105 0.76 -0.85 -16.47
C LYS A 105 -0.59 -0.21 -16.81
N GLY A 106 -0.86 -0.01 -18.10
CA GLY A 106 -2.08 0.67 -18.57
C GLY A 106 -2.23 2.05 -17.93
N LYS A 107 -3.29 2.27 -17.19
CA LYS A 107 -3.63 3.51 -16.48
C LYS A 107 -3.15 3.54 -15.02
N THR A 108 -2.22 2.67 -14.64
CA THR A 108 -1.72 2.55 -13.26
C THR A 108 -0.20 2.65 -13.23
N PHE A 109 0.34 3.43 -12.31
CA PHE A 109 1.75 3.34 -11.92
C PHE A 109 1.89 2.83 -10.50
N THR A 110 2.99 2.14 -10.24
CA THR A 110 3.35 1.67 -8.90
C THR A 110 4.85 1.81 -8.69
N PHE A 111 5.26 2.06 -7.45
CA PHE A 111 6.66 1.96 -7.02
C PHE A 111 6.73 1.61 -5.54
N ARG A 112 7.87 1.07 -5.15
CA ARG A 112 8.21 0.72 -3.77
C ARG A 112 9.23 1.71 -3.25
N SER A 113 9.10 2.11 -2.00
CA SER A 113 10.10 2.89 -1.28
C SER A 113 10.47 2.23 0.04
N GLU A 114 11.69 2.48 0.50
CA GLU A 114 12.19 2.03 1.79
C GLU A 114 12.67 3.22 2.61
N GLY A 115 12.48 3.14 3.92
CA GLY A 115 12.89 4.14 4.88
C GLY A 115 12.81 3.63 6.30
N GLU A 116 12.84 4.54 7.24
CA GLU A 116 12.65 4.28 8.66
C GLU A 116 11.47 5.13 9.15
N GLU A 117 10.69 4.54 10.06
CA GLU A 117 9.66 5.24 10.83
C GLU A 117 10.08 5.28 12.29
N GLU A 118 9.76 6.36 12.96
CA GLU A 118 10.02 6.51 14.39
C GLU A 118 8.79 6.06 15.19
N VAL A 119 8.99 5.09 16.08
CA VAL A 119 7.94 4.54 16.95
C VAL A 119 8.52 4.41 18.35
N ASP A 120 7.94 5.10 19.30
CA ASP A 120 8.41 5.10 20.70
C ASP A 120 9.93 5.34 20.80
N ASP A 121 10.43 6.40 20.14
CA ASP A 121 11.85 6.77 20.06
C ASP A 121 12.76 5.72 19.38
N ASN A 122 12.18 4.69 18.75
CA ASN A 122 12.91 3.67 18.01
C ASN A 122 12.74 3.84 16.50
N LYS A 123 13.84 3.71 15.75
CA LYS A 123 13.79 3.66 14.29
C LYS A 123 13.46 2.26 13.83
N VAL A 124 12.34 2.12 13.14
CA VAL A 124 11.86 0.85 12.61
C VAL A 124 11.94 0.85 11.09
N PRO A 125 12.67 -0.10 10.46
CA PRO A 125 12.71 -0.22 9.01
C PRO A 125 11.31 -0.44 8.44
N ALA A 126 10.92 0.40 7.48
CA ALA A 126 9.60 0.41 6.88
C ALA A 126 9.67 0.37 5.35
N VAL A 127 8.59 -0.10 4.75
CA VAL A 127 8.36 -0.16 3.30
C VAL A 127 7.04 0.51 2.99
N LYS A 128 7.00 1.28 1.91
CA LYS A 128 5.81 1.93 1.38
C LYS A 128 5.63 1.54 -0.09
N TYR A 129 4.48 0.97 -0.41
CA TYR A 129 4.04 0.75 -1.79
C TYR A 129 3.09 1.86 -2.18
N SER A 130 3.52 2.67 -3.14
CA SER A 130 2.73 3.79 -3.65
C SER A 130 2.20 3.48 -5.04
N PHE A 131 1.00 3.98 -5.34
CA PHE A 131 0.36 3.78 -6.62
C PHE A 131 -0.46 5.00 -7.05
N GLY A 132 -0.65 5.13 -8.36
CA GLY A 132 -1.58 6.07 -8.95
C GLY A 132 -2.42 5.40 -10.02
N ILE A 133 -3.73 5.65 -10.04
CA ILE A 133 -4.68 5.06 -10.99
C ILE A 133 -5.43 6.19 -11.67
N LEU A 134 -5.27 6.33 -12.99
CA LEU A 134 -6.08 7.26 -13.78
C LEU A 134 -7.43 6.61 -14.08
N THR A 135 -8.51 7.24 -13.64
CA THR A 135 -9.87 6.75 -13.76
C THR A 135 -10.47 7.06 -15.15
N PRO A 136 -11.56 6.39 -15.55
CA PRO A 136 -12.30 6.73 -16.78
C PRO A 136 -12.83 8.17 -16.79
N LYS A 137 -13.14 8.76 -15.64
CA LYS A 137 -13.59 10.15 -15.51
C LYS A 137 -12.43 11.15 -15.52
N LYS A 138 -11.18 10.68 -15.76
CA LYS A 138 -9.97 11.50 -15.80
C LYS A 138 -9.55 12.11 -14.46
N ASN A 139 -9.99 11.49 -13.38
CA ASN A 139 -9.50 11.73 -12.03
C ASN A 139 -8.35 10.77 -11.74
N ILE A 140 -7.60 11.03 -10.68
CA ILE A 140 -6.50 10.17 -10.27
C ILE A 140 -6.67 9.73 -8.84
N PHE A 141 -6.66 8.42 -8.60
CA PHE A 141 -6.37 7.89 -7.27
C PHE A 141 -4.88 7.97 -7.02
N LEU A 142 -4.52 8.52 -5.89
CA LEU A 142 -3.18 8.39 -5.30
C LEU A 142 -3.31 7.65 -3.99
N GLY A 143 -2.54 6.59 -3.84
CA GLY A 143 -2.61 5.81 -2.61
C GLY A 143 -1.29 5.16 -2.26
N SER A 144 -1.22 4.75 -1.01
CA SER A 144 -0.09 3.97 -0.52
C SER A 144 -0.48 3.02 0.60
N LEU A 145 0.30 1.96 0.75
CA LEU A 145 0.29 1.04 1.88
C LEU A 145 1.68 1.00 2.47
N LYS A 146 1.82 1.43 3.73
CA LYS A 146 3.05 1.46 4.51
C LYS A 146 2.98 0.42 5.62
N PHE A 147 4.09 -0.28 5.88
CA PHE A 147 4.19 -1.31 6.91
C PHE A 147 5.64 -1.58 7.29
N LYS A 148 5.85 -2.31 8.38
CA LYS A 148 7.18 -2.79 8.81
C LYS A 148 7.82 -3.63 7.71
N LYS A 149 9.11 -3.42 7.45
CA LYS A 149 9.83 -4.20 6.42
C LYS A 149 9.81 -5.71 6.70
N SER A 150 9.78 -6.13 7.97
CA SER A 150 9.60 -7.53 8.37
C SER A 150 8.30 -8.16 7.87
N ASP A 151 7.26 -7.34 7.66
CA ASP A 151 5.92 -7.77 7.29
C ASP A 151 5.64 -7.65 5.77
N GLU A 152 6.68 -7.39 4.98
CA GLU A 152 6.53 -7.20 3.52
C GLU A 152 5.90 -8.42 2.85
N ALA A 153 6.28 -9.64 3.23
CA ALA A 153 5.69 -10.86 2.68
C ALA A 153 4.18 -10.99 2.97
N LYS A 154 3.71 -10.42 4.08
CA LYS A 154 2.30 -10.41 4.50
C LYS A 154 1.47 -9.41 3.68
N TYR A 155 1.98 -8.19 3.50
CA TYR A 155 1.20 -7.08 2.94
C TYR A 155 1.38 -6.88 1.44
N LYS A 156 2.55 -7.20 0.88
CA LYS A 156 2.80 -7.04 -0.57
C LYS A 156 1.72 -7.69 -1.46
N PRO A 157 1.21 -8.91 -1.19
CA PRO A 157 0.15 -9.51 -2.01
C PRO A 157 -1.19 -8.78 -1.96
N LEU A 158 -1.39 -7.91 -0.96
CA LEU A 158 -2.61 -7.12 -0.82
C LEU A 158 -2.59 -5.86 -1.70
N VAL A 159 -1.41 -5.34 -2.02
CA VAL A 159 -1.27 -4.09 -2.80
C VAL A 159 -2.01 -4.19 -4.13
N ASP A 160 -1.78 -5.25 -4.91
CA ASP A 160 -2.45 -5.44 -6.21
C ASP A 160 -3.98 -5.61 -6.05
N LYS A 161 -4.43 -6.25 -4.97
CA LYS A 161 -5.86 -6.40 -4.67
C LYS A 161 -6.51 -5.06 -4.31
N ILE A 162 -5.81 -4.24 -3.50
CA ILE A 162 -6.25 -2.89 -3.15
C ILE A 162 -6.39 -2.04 -4.42
N ILE A 163 -5.35 -2.01 -5.26
CA ILE A 163 -5.36 -1.27 -6.52
C ILE A 163 -6.53 -1.70 -7.41
N ALA A 164 -6.75 -3.02 -7.58
CA ALA A 164 -7.85 -3.55 -8.38
C ALA A 164 -9.24 -3.25 -7.81
N SER A 165 -9.33 -2.95 -6.52
CA SER A 165 -10.58 -2.66 -5.82
C SER A 165 -11.00 -1.19 -5.90
N CYS A 166 -10.07 -0.27 -6.21
CA CYS A 166 -10.36 1.17 -6.28
C CYS A 166 -11.34 1.46 -7.42
N LYS A 167 -12.49 2.01 -7.08
CA LYS A 167 -13.56 2.35 -8.04
C LYS A 167 -14.08 3.73 -7.72
N GLU A 168 -14.02 4.61 -8.70
CA GLU A 168 -14.73 5.88 -8.71
C GLU A 168 -16.21 5.66 -8.99
N LYS A 169 -17.10 6.39 -8.32
CA LYS A 169 -18.57 6.32 -8.47
C LYS A 169 -19.13 7.34 -9.42
#